data_e2d86b4fe9c5237a82da4252542ae482
#
_entry.id   e2d86b4fe9c5237a82da4252542ae482
#
_cell.length_a   1.000
_cell.length_b   1.000
_cell.length_c   1.000
_cell.angle_alpha   90.00
_cell.angle_beta   90.00
_cell.angle_gamma   90.00
#
_symmetry.space_group_name_H-M   'P 1'
#
loop_
_entity.id
_entity.type
_entity.pdbx_description
1 polymer ?
#
loop_
_entity_poly.entity_id
_entity_poly.type
_entity_poly.pdbx_seq_one_letter_code
_entity_poly.pdbx_strand_id
1 'polypeptide(L)'
;MLVMVSWELYPETKMDAFAAFSQMSEEDDAADLGLDVKMIGRWHDLAAGTGTAVVESASVDAVYSWVVNWAPMISATVTPVLDDEGARNVIKEKLG
;
A
#
# COMPACT_ATOMS: atom_id res chain seq x y z
N MET A 1 -5.40 11.61 -3.72
CA MET A 1 -4.20 11.75 -2.88
C MET A 1 -3.33 10.52 -3.02
N LEU A 2 -2.04 10.71 -2.89
CA LEU A 2 -1.10 9.60 -2.83
C LEU A 2 -0.96 9.11 -1.40
N VAL A 3 -0.94 7.79 -1.23
CA VAL A 3 -0.79 7.15 0.07
C VAL A 3 0.27 6.06 -0.05
N MET A 4 1.21 6.08 0.87
CA MET A 4 2.23 5.03 0.99
C MET A 4 1.79 4.04 2.06
N VAL A 5 1.80 2.76 1.71
CA VAL A 5 1.50 1.65 2.62
C VAL A 5 2.74 0.80 2.73
N SER A 6 3.32 0.76 3.92
CA SER A 6 4.49 -0.08 4.21
C SER A 6 4.07 -1.16 5.20
N TRP A 7 4.53 -2.39 4.98
CA TRP A 7 4.13 -3.52 5.82
C TRP A 7 5.30 -4.41 6.21
N GLU A 8 5.07 -5.13 7.28
CA GLU A 8 5.92 -6.21 7.75
C GLU A 8 5.04 -7.45 8.00
N LEU A 9 5.42 -8.57 7.42
CA LEU A 9 4.71 -9.82 7.62
C LEU A 9 5.03 -10.40 9.00
N TYR A 10 3.99 -10.89 9.70
CA TYR A 10 4.21 -11.62 10.94
C TYR A 10 4.94 -12.93 10.66
N PRO A 11 5.95 -13.31 11.45
CA PRO A 11 6.72 -14.54 11.23
C PRO A 11 5.84 -15.79 11.13
N GLU A 12 4.78 -15.86 11.94
CA GLU A 12 3.89 -17.01 12.02
C GLU A 12 3.08 -17.25 10.75
N THR A 13 2.79 -16.17 10.01
CA THR A 13 1.94 -16.23 8.80
C THR A 13 2.67 -15.84 7.53
N LYS A 14 3.97 -15.60 7.63
CA LYS A 14 4.79 -15.13 6.50
C LYS A 14 4.68 -16.05 5.28
N MET A 15 4.82 -17.34 5.47
CA MET A 15 4.74 -18.30 4.35
C MET A 15 3.33 -18.42 3.80
N ASP A 16 2.31 -18.29 4.65
CA ASP A 16 0.91 -18.26 4.21
C ASP A 16 0.63 -17.03 3.36
N ALA A 17 1.18 -15.88 3.74
CA ALA A 17 1.06 -14.64 2.97
C ALA A 17 1.75 -14.76 1.61
N PHE A 18 2.94 -15.33 1.57
CA PHE A 18 3.65 -15.59 0.31
C PHE A 18 2.84 -16.51 -0.60
N ALA A 19 2.30 -17.60 -0.05
CA ALA A 19 1.49 -18.53 -0.81
C ALA A 19 0.22 -17.87 -1.38
N ALA A 20 -0.49 -17.11 -0.55
CA ALA A 20 -1.69 -16.39 -0.97
C ALA A 20 -1.38 -15.39 -2.09
N PHE A 21 -0.36 -14.57 -1.89
CA PHE A 21 0.03 -13.56 -2.89
C PHE A 21 0.46 -14.20 -4.21
N SER A 22 1.22 -15.31 -4.16
CA SER A 22 1.71 -16.01 -5.35
C SER A 22 0.59 -16.58 -6.22
N GLN A 23 -0.59 -16.81 -5.67
CA GLN A 23 -1.75 -17.37 -6.37
C GLN A 23 -2.69 -16.30 -6.94
N MET A 24 -2.47 -15.03 -6.63
CA MET A 24 -3.36 -13.96 -7.07
C MET A 24 -3.18 -13.67 -8.56
N SER A 25 -4.29 -13.71 -9.29
CA SER A 25 -4.37 -13.20 -10.65
C SER A 25 -4.50 -11.68 -10.65
N GLU A 26 -4.44 -11.05 -11.83
CA GLU A 26 -4.74 -9.62 -11.96
C GLU A 26 -6.15 -9.28 -11.48
N GLU A 27 -7.12 -10.17 -11.74
CA GLU A 27 -8.50 -9.99 -11.28
C GLU A 27 -8.61 -10.09 -9.76
N ASP A 28 -7.90 -11.04 -9.15
CA ASP A 28 -7.84 -11.20 -7.69
C ASP A 28 -7.22 -9.97 -7.05
N ASP A 29 -6.13 -9.46 -7.62
CA ASP A 29 -5.43 -8.27 -7.13
C ASP A 29 -6.33 -7.04 -7.21
N ALA A 30 -7.05 -6.86 -8.30
CA ALA A 30 -8.00 -5.75 -8.46
C ALA A 30 -9.15 -5.83 -7.47
N ALA A 31 -9.69 -7.03 -7.22
CA ALA A 31 -10.76 -7.25 -6.25
C ALA A 31 -10.27 -6.98 -4.81
N ASP A 32 -9.05 -7.40 -4.49
CA ASP A 32 -8.43 -7.14 -3.19
C ASP A 32 -8.22 -5.64 -2.94
N LEU A 33 -7.71 -4.95 -3.95
CA LEU A 33 -7.43 -3.50 -3.87
C LEU A 33 -8.70 -2.67 -3.74
N GLY A 34 -9.75 -3.04 -4.45
CA GLY A 34 -11.01 -2.31 -4.50
C GLY A 34 -11.03 -1.25 -5.60
N LEU A 35 -12.25 -0.80 -5.97
CA LEU A 35 -12.48 0.10 -7.09
C LEU A 35 -11.95 1.52 -6.86
N ASP A 36 -11.87 1.94 -5.59
CA ASP A 36 -11.52 3.32 -5.22
C ASP A 36 -10.03 3.50 -4.93
N VAL A 37 -9.22 2.47 -5.14
CA VAL A 37 -7.77 2.49 -4.93
C VAL A 37 -7.07 2.09 -6.21
N LYS A 38 -6.13 2.92 -6.66
CA LYS A 38 -5.31 2.64 -7.84
C LYS A 38 -3.87 2.38 -7.41
N MET A 39 -3.34 1.23 -7.77
CA MET A 39 -1.93 0.89 -7.53
C MET A 39 -1.01 1.70 -8.45
N ILE A 40 -0.12 2.48 -7.86
CA ILE A 40 0.94 3.19 -8.60
C ILE A 40 2.18 2.29 -8.70
N GLY A 41 2.57 1.68 -7.60
CA GLY A 41 3.69 0.74 -7.57
C GLY A 41 3.72 -0.04 -6.26
N ARG A 42 4.32 -1.22 -6.30
CA ARG A 42 4.43 -2.09 -5.14
C ARG A 42 5.73 -2.88 -5.25
N TRP A 43 6.49 -2.91 -4.17
CA TRP A 43 7.79 -3.57 -4.11
C TRP A 43 7.90 -4.42 -2.85
N HIS A 44 8.61 -5.53 -2.95
CA HIS A 44 8.72 -6.53 -1.89
C HIS A 44 10.17 -6.80 -1.56
N ASP A 45 10.48 -6.82 -0.26
CA ASP A 45 11.72 -7.40 0.26
C ASP A 45 11.37 -8.77 0.84
N LEU A 46 11.54 -9.81 0.06
CA LEU A 46 11.17 -11.17 0.48
C LEU A 46 12.08 -11.70 1.58
N ALA A 47 13.32 -11.24 1.63
CA ALA A 47 14.26 -11.67 2.67
C ALA A 47 13.85 -11.15 4.04
N ALA A 48 13.45 -9.89 4.13
CA ALA A 48 13.00 -9.27 5.36
C ALA A 48 11.53 -9.54 5.69
N GLY A 49 10.74 -9.95 4.69
CA GLY A 49 9.29 -10.08 4.84
C GLY A 49 8.58 -8.73 4.92
N THR A 50 9.10 -7.73 4.23
CA THR A 50 8.57 -6.37 4.20
C THR A 50 8.21 -5.94 2.79
N GLY A 51 7.49 -4.86 2.67
CA GLY A 51 7.18 -4.27 1.38
C GLY A 51 6.60 -2.87 1.51
N THR A 52 6.49 -2.22 0.37
CA THR A 52 5.94 -0.87 0.28
C THR A 52 5.13 -0.75 -1.00
N ALA A 53 3.97 -0.12 -0.90
CA ALA A 53 3.15 0.25 -2.04
C ALA A 53 2.84 1.74 -1.99
N VAL A 54 2.69 2.34 -3.17
CA VAL A 54 2.14 3.68 -3.32
C VAL A 54 0.85 3.53 -4.11
N VAL A 55 -0.23 4.07 -3.57
CA VAL A 55 -1.55 4.02 -4.18
C VAL A 55 -2.13 5.42 -4.31
N GLU A 56 -3.03 5.57 -5.27
CA GLU A 56 -3.84 6.78 -5.46
C GLU A 56 -5.27 6.48 -5.02
N SER A 57 -5.84 7.33 -4.18
CA SER A 57 -7.24 7.24 -3.78
C SER A 57 -7.76 8.59 -3.34
N ALA A 58 -9.04 8.85 -3.55
CA ALA A 58 -9.73 10.01 -3.01
C ALA A 58 -10.14 9.80 -1.54
N SER A 59 -10.08 8.56 -1.04
CA SER A 59 -10.55 8.17 0.28
C SER A 59 -9.52 7.32 1.01
N VAL A 60 -9.08 7.79 2.17
CA VAL A 60 -8.20 6.99 3.03
C VAL A 60 -8.94 5.77 3.58
N ASP A 61 -10.27 5.86 3.73
CA ASP A 61 -11.08 4.73 4.17
C ASP A 61 -10.96 3.55 3.21
N ALA A 62 -10.94 3.83 1.89
CA ALA A 62 -10.76 2.81 0.87
C ALA A 62 -9.38 2.15 0.97
N VAL A 63 -8.34 2.92 1.28
CA VAL A 63 -6.99 2.39 1.49
C VAL A 63 -6.95 1.49 2.72
N TYR A 64 -7.55 1.92 3.83
CA TYR A 64 -7.64 1.08 5.03
C TYR A 64 -8.45 -0.19 4.79
N SER A 65 -9.53 -0.12 4.01
CA SER A 65 -10.32 -1.30 3.66
C SER A 65 -9.47 -2.37 2.96
N TRP A 66 -8.60 -1.94 2.05
CA TRP A 66 -7.64 -2.84 1.41
C TRP A 66 -6.63 -3.42 2.42
N VAL A 67 -6.04 -2.57 3.26
CA VAL A 67 -5.06 -3.01 4.26
C VAL A 67 -5.66 -4.04 5.23
N VAL A 68 -6.91 -3.85 5.62
CA VAL A 68 -7.61 -4.76 6.54
C VAL A 68 -7.74 -6.17 5.96
N ASN A 69 -7.81 -6.33 4.64
CA ASN A 69 -7.84 -7.66 4.03
C ASN A 69 -6.62 -8.51 4.42
N TRP A 70 -5.49 -7.85 4.69
CA TRP A 70 -4.23 -8.51 5.03
C TRP A 70 -3.89 -8.45 6.52
N ALA A 71 -4.71 -7.78 7.33
CA ALA A 71 -4.43 -7.54 8.74
C ALA A 71 -4.07 -8.79 9.56
N PRO A 72 -4.61 -9.99 9.30
CA PRO A 72 -4.17 -11.19 10.01
C PRO A 72 -2.71 -11.56 9.78
N MET A 73 -2.09 -11.09 8.70
CA MET A 73 -0.75 -11.51 8.27
C MET A 73 0.29 -10.40 8.32
N ILE A 74 -0.13 -9.14 8.49
CA ILE A 74 0.78 -7.99 8.43
C ILE A 74 0.56 -7.00 9.57
N SER A 75 1.63 -6.29 9.89
CA SER A 75 1.57 -4.97 10.52
C SER A 75 1.91 -3.93 9.45
N ALA A 76 1.09 -2.90 9.31
CA ALA A 76 1.25 -1.91 8.26
C ALA A 76 1.12 -0.49 8.77
N THR A 77 1.78 0.44 8.06
CA THR A 77 1.59 1.88 8.23
C THR A 77 0.99 2.46 6.96
N VAL A 78 0.12 3.44 7.13
CA VAL A 78 -0.58 4.14 6.05
C VAL A 78 -0.27 5.62 6.19
N THR A 79 0.42 6.18 5.19
CA THR A 79 0.94 7.54 5.28
C THR A 79 0.60 8.31 4.02
N PRO A 80 -0.15 9.43 4.12
CA PRO A 80 -0.30 10.36 3.00
C PRO A 80 1.07 10.90 2.61
N VAL A 81 1.34 10.94 1.31
CA VAL A 81 2.61 11.43 0.77
C VAL A 81 2.35 12.37 -0.40
N LEU A 82 3.37 13.12 -0.77
CA LEU A 82 3.38 13.96 -1.95
C LEU A 82 4.46 13.46 -2.91
N ASP A 83 4.19 13.56 -4.20
CA ASP A 83 5.25 13.45 -5.19
C ASP A 83 6.05 14.76 -5.25
N ASP A 84 7.07 14.81 -6.12
CA ASP A 84 7.92 15.97 -6.23
C ASP A 84 7.14 17.24 -6.60
N GLU A 85 6.20 17.13 -7.53
CA GLU A 85 5.39 18.27 -7.95
C GLU A 85 4.53 18.80 -6.80
N GLY A 86 3.83 17.91 -6.09
CA GLY A 86 3.02 18.27 -4.93
C GLY A 86 3.87 18.91 -3.82
N ALA A 87 5.03 18.33 -3.54
CA ALA A 87 5.95 18.86 -2.54
C ALA A 87 6.46 20.25 -2.91
N ARG A 88 6.87 20.44 -4.17
CA ARG A 88 7.33 21.75 -4.65
C ARG A 88 6.23 22.81 -4.54
N ASN A 89 5.00 22.46 -4.88
CA ASN A 89 3.87 23.38 -4.82
C ASN A 89 3.58 23.85 -3.40
N VAL A 90 3.56 22.92 -2.44
CA VAL A 90 3.37 23.26 -1.03
C VAL A 90 4.48 24.15 -0.52
N ILE A 91 5.73 23.82 -0.85
CA ILE A 91 6.90 24.59 -0.40
C ILE A 91 6.87 26.02 -0.98
N LYS A 92 6.60 26.15 -2.28
CA LYS A 92 6.51 27.47 -2.94
C LYS A 92 5.41 28.34 -2.33
N GLU A 93 4.25 27.77 -2.09
CA GLU A 93 3.13 28.47 -1.48
C GLU A 93 3.48 28.93 -0.06
N LYS A 94 4.14 28.07 0.72
CA LYS A 94 4.52 28.37 2.10
C LYS A 94 5.60 29.43 2.19
N LEU A 95 6.58 29.42 1.29
CA LEU A 95 7.70 30.35 1.31
C LEU A 95 7.39 31.70 0.62
N GLY A 96 6.27 31.77 -0.07
CA GLY A 96 5.81 33.01 -0.68
C GLY A 96 6.17 33.25 -2.06
#